data_cb97e6b71ea0f128b8ac1d971ffd13f2
#
_entry.id   cb97e6b71ea0f128b8ac1d971ffd13f2
#
_cell.length_a   1.000
_cell.length_b   1.000
_cell.length_c   1.000
_cell.angle_alpha   90.00
_cell.angle_beta   90.00
_cell.angle_gamma   90.00
#
_symmetry.space_group_name_H-M   'P 1'
#
loop_
_entity.id
_entity.type
_entity.pdbx_description
1 polymer ?
#
loop_
_entity_poly.entity_id
_entity_poly.type
_entity_poly.pdbx_seq_one_letter_code
_entity_poly.pdbx_strand_id
1 'polypeptide(L)'
;KIFAQAYDTAAYKIAADDLLAAHKVDILFHALGAGVVMENAPHIDALMVETKAGRQAVRAGIFIDCSGDGDLAAWAGAPFEVGDNAGGMMYPSMMFRLNGIDPEKAGDAWRTIPELMAKAEAAGTHRFPRKTAIVRPQRSAIEWRVNFTQLAREDGTAISLNADMQWSTQPMEPKPPIIPVQGRTPGKRPLGAKKTPQISS
;
A
#
# COMPACT_ATOMS: atom_id res chain seq x y z
N LYS A 1 18.53 16.01 9.59
CA LYS A 1 17.25 16.30 10.28
C LYS A 1 16.13 15.70 9.43
N ILE A 2 15.29 14.86 10.02
CA ILE A 2 14.08 14.33 9.38
C ILE A 2 12.95 15.27 9.80
N PHE A 3 12.26 15.82 8.80
CA PHE A 3 11.04 16.58 9.02
C PHE A 3 9.85 15.67 8.71
N ALA A 4 8.94 15.52 9.65
CA ALA A 4 7.70 14.80 9.46
C ALA A 4 6.54 15.69 9.90
N GLN A 5 5.52 15.78 9.08
CA GLN A 5 4.29 16.51 9.38
C GLN A 5 3.15 15.52 9.58
N ALA A 6 2.45 15.65 10.71
CA ALA A 6 1.22 14.91 10.92
C ALA A 6 0.07 15.56 10.13
N TYR A 7 -0.79 14.76 9.53
CA TYR A 7 -1.95 15.22 8.82
C TYR A 7 -3.17 14.32 9.09
N ASP A 8 -4.36 14.89 8.96
CA ASP A 8 -5.60 14.12 9.02
C ASP A 8 -5.78 13.32 7.73
N THR A 9 -5.86 12.01 7.85
CA THR A 9 -5.92 11.10 6.69
C THR A 9 -7.24 11.20 5.91
N ALA A 10 -8.35 11.58 6.58
CA ALA A 10 -9.62 11.75 5.90
C ALA A 10 -9.63 13.05 5.10
N ALA A 11 -9.15 14.15 5.69
CA ALA A 11 -8.99 15.42 5.00
C ALA A 11 -8.03 15.31 3.81
N TYR A 12 -6.94 14.55 3.97
CA TYR A 12 -6.00 14.31 2.88
C TYR A 12 -6.65 13.58 1.69
N LYS A 13 -7.46 12.55 1.95
CA LYS A 13 -8.17 11.82 0.88
C LYS A 13 -9.13 12.73 0.13
N ILE A 14 -9.90 13.56 0.83
CA ILE A 14 -10.82 14.53 0.21
C ILE A 14 -10.03 15.50 -0.67
N ALA A 15 -8.95 16.06 -0.15
CA ALA A 15 -8.11 17.00 -0.90
C ALA A 15 -7.47 16.34 -2.15
N ALA A 16 -7.11 15.07 -2.06
CA ALA A 16 -6.59 14.32 -3.21
C ALA A 16 -7.67 14.11 -4.27
N ASP A 17 -8.88 13.73 -3.86
CA ASP A 17 -10.01 13.55 -4.78
C ASP A 17 -10.38 14.87 -5.47
N ASP A 18 -10.43 15.97 -4.73
CA ASP A 18 -10.70 17.30 -5.27
C ASP A 18 -9.63 17.74 -6.28
N LEU A 19 -8.37 17.47 -5.98
CA LEU A 19 -7.25 17.77 -6.89
C LEU A 19 -7.35 16.99 -8.19
N LEU A 20 -7.63 15.70 -8.13
CA LEU A 20 -7.78 14.85 -9.31
C LEU A 20 -8.98 15.28 -10.14
N ALA A 21 -10.11 15.58 -9.50
CA ALA A 21 -11.31 16.07 -10.16
C ALA A 21 -11.08 17.42 -10.86
N ALA A 22 -10.38 18.37 -10.21
CA ALA A 22 -10.03 19.66 -10.79
C ALA A 22 -9.18 19.53 -12.06
N HIS A 23 -8.36 18.47 -12.16
CA HIS A 23 -7.53 18.16 -13.30
C HIS A 23 -8.19 17.18 -14.29
N LYS A 24 -9.48 16.87 -14.11
CA LYS A 24 -10.25 15.97 -14.98
C LYS A 24 -9.61 14.58 -15.14
N VAL A 25 -9.07 14.06 -14.06
CA VAL A 25 -8.53 12.70 -13.99
C VAL A 25 -9.67 11.74 -13.71
N ASP A 26 -9.83 10.73 -14.58
CA ASP A 26 -10.76 9.64 -14.34
C ASP A 26 -10.20 8.70 -13.27
N ILE A 27 -10.96 8.44 -12.22
CA ILE A 27 -10.54 7.61 -11.09
C ILE A 27 -11.30 6.30 -11.15
N LEU A 28 -10.57 5.18 -11.07
CA LEU A 28 -11.12 3.84 -10.93
C LEU A 28 -10.88 3.34 -9.52
N PHE A 29 -11.86 3.49 -8.64
CA PHE A 29 -11.82 2.94 -7.29
C PHE A 29 -12.09 1.44 -7.25
N HIS A 30 -11.67 0.80 -6.16
CA HIS A 30 -11.87 -0.65 -5.93
C HIS A 30 -11.34 -1.51 -7.07
N ALA A 31 -10.24 -1.09 -7.65
CA ALA A 31 -9.49 -1.81 -8.67
C ALA A 31 -8.10 -2.13 -8.13
N LEU A 32 -7.75 -3.41 -8.14
CA LEU A 32 -6.44 -3.89 -7.76
C LEU A 32 -5.64 -4.22 -9.01
N GLY A 33 -4.46 -3.63 -9.19
CA GLY A 33 -3.51 -4.07 -10.20
C GLY A 33 -3.13 -5.53 -9.97
N ALA A 34 -3.25 -6.36 -11.01
CA ALA A 34 -3.07 -7.82 -10.90
C ALA A 34 -2.09 -8.39 -11.92
N GLY A 35 -1.53 -7.56 -12.78
CA GLY A 35 -0.56 -7.96 -13.78
C GLY A 35 -0.55 -7.03 -15.00
N VAL A 36 0.35 -7.30 -15.92
CA VAL A 36 0.44 -6.58 -17.19
C VAL A 36 0.34 -7.54 -18.36
N VAL A 37 -0.15 -7.05 -19.49
CA VAL A 37 -0.11 -7.76 -20.78
C VAL A 37 0.99 -7.13 -21.61
N MET A 38 1.89 -7.98 -22.10
CA MET A 38 3.03 -7.60 -22.93
C MET A 38 2.95 -8.42 -24.22
N GLU A 39 2.43 -7.84 -25.31
CA GLU A 39 2.43 -8.53 -26.60
C GLU A 39 3.80 -8.44 -27.26
N ASN A 40 4.43 -7.26 -27.15
CA ASN A 40 5.75 -7.00 -27.70
C ASN A 40 6.63 -6.27 -26.66
N ALA A 41 7.54 -6.98 -26.03
CA ALA A 41 8.48 -6.35 -25.11
C ALA A 41 9.31 -5.27 -25.84
N PRO A 42 9.56 -4.10 -25.23
CA PRO A 42 9.32 -3.75 -23.83
C PRO A 42 8.02 -2.97 -23.54
N HIS A 43 7.00 -3.08 -24.36
CA HIS A 43 5.79 -2.29 -24.23
C HIS A 43 4.70 -2.99 -23.44
N ILE A 44 4.06 -2.25 -22.53
CA ILE A 44 2.86 -2.70 -21.83
C ILE A 44 1.65 -2.38 -22.72
N ASP A 45 0.91 -3.42 -23.13
CA ASP A 45 -0.31 -3.27 -23.92
C ASP A 45 -1.51 -2.99 -23.03
N ALA A 46 -1.55 -3.58 -21.85
CA ALA A 46 -2.62 -3.37 -20.90
C ALA A 46 -2.18 -3.67 -19.47
N LEU A 47 -2.76 -2.95 -18.53
CA LEU A 47 -2.77 -3.27 -17.12
C LEU A 47 -3.99 -4.15 -16.82
N MET A 48 -3.76 -5.30 -16.21
CA MET A 48 -4.82 -6.15 -15.70
C MET A 48 -5.25 -5.65 -14.32
N VAL A 49 -6.54 -5.44 -14.14
CA VAL A 49 -7.11 -5.03 -12.86
C VAL A 49 -8.22 -5.99 -12.43
N GLU A 50 -8.21 -6.34 -11.16
CA GLU A 50 -9.31 -7.05 -10.51
C GLU A 50 -10.27 -6.03 -9.91
N THR A 51 -11.53 -6.17 -10.26
CA THR A 51 -12.60 -5.32 -9.74
C THR A 51 -13.75 -6.19 -9.23
N LYS A 52 -14.70 -5.59 -8.52
CA LYS A 52 -15.92 -6.29 -8.11
C LYS A 52 -16.75 -6.78 -9.30
N ALA A 53 -16.59 -6.18 -10.48
CA ALA A 53 -17.22 -6.62 -11.72
C ALA A 53 -16.39 -7.69 -12.49
N GLY A 54 -15.33 -8.18 -11.88
CA GLY A 54 -14.41 -9.16 -12.47
C GLY A 54 -13.12 -8.52 -12.99
N ARG A 55 -12.33 -9.35 -13.66
CA ARG A 55 -11.06 -8.96 -14.27
C ARG A 55 -11.28 -8.11 -15.51
N GLN A 56 -10.54 -7.00 -15.59
CA GLN A 56 -10.60 -6.05 -16.69
C GLN A 56 -9.19 -5.70 -17.16
N ALA A 57 -9.08 -5.20 -18.40
CA ALA A 57 -7.84 -4.72 -18.96
C ALA A 57 -7.95 -3.21 -19.25
N VAL A 58 -7.02 -2.43 -18.72
CA VAL A 58 -6.91 -0.99 -18.95
C VAL A 58 -5.78 -0.75 -19.93
N ARG A 59 -6.07 -0.12 -21.05
CA ARG A 59 -5.08 0.25 -22.08
C ARG A 59 -4.76 1.73 -22.02
N ALA A 60 -3.48 2.05 -22.18
CA ALA A 60 -2.98 3.42 -22.22
C ALA A 60 -1.75 3.51 -23.13
N GLY A 61 -1.42 4.70 -23.57
CA GLY A 61 -0.18 4.95 -24.29
C GLY A 61 1.04 5.04 -23.37
N ILE A 62 0.83 5.41 -22.10
CA ILE A 62 1.87 5.51 -21.07
C ILE A 62 1.30 4.99 -19.77
N PHE A 63 2.10 4.21 -19.05
CA PHE A 63 1.80 3.73 -17.70
C PHE A 63 2.79 4.35 -16.72
N ILE A 64 2.27 4.86 -15.61
CA ILE A 64 3.07 5.38 -14.50
C ILE A 64 2.78 4.51 -13.29
N ASP A 65 3.80 3.81 -12.82
CA ASP A 65 3.68 2.95 -11.65
C ASP A 65 3.80 3.78 -10.37
N CYS A 66 2.69 3.86 -9.64
CA CYS A 66 2.60 4.47 -8.32
C CYS A 66 2.05 3.47 -7.29
N SER A 67 2.25 2.17 -7.51
CA SER A 67 1.76 1.10 -6.62
C SER A 67 2.39 1.12 -5.22
N GLY A 68 3.54 1.77 -5.08
CA GLY A 68 4.32 1.83 -3.84
C GLY A 68 5.47 0.83 -3.84
N ASP A 69 5.26 -0.36 -4.36
CA ASP A 69 6.28 -1.42 -4.42
C ASP A 69 6.81 -1.67 -5.85
N GLY A 70 6.36 -0.89 -6.84
CA GLY A 70 6.82 -1.02 -8.23
C GLY A 70 6.30 -2.27 -8.93
N ASP A 71 5.09 -2.72 -8.57
CA ASP A 71 4.51 -3.97 -9.05
C ASP A 71 4.41 -4.03 -10.57
N LEU A 72 3.94 -2.94 -11.20
CA LEU A 72 3.79 -2.90 -12.65
C LEU A 72 5.14 -2.97 -13.37
N ALA A 73 6.11 -2.24 -12.85
CA ALA A 73 7.45 -2.22 -13.40
C ALA A 73 8.09 -3.62 -13.32
N ALA A 74 7.95 -4.29 -12.16
CA ALA A 74 8.43 -5.64 -11.97
C ALA A 74 7.73 -6.64 -12.91
N TRP A 75 6.39 -6.56 -13.04
CA TRP A 75 5.64 -7.42 -13.97
C TRP A 75 5.98 -7.17 -15.44
N ALA A 76 6.36 -5.95 -15.78
CA ALA A 76 6.83 -5.61 -17.12
C ALA A 76 8.29 -6.04 -17.40
N GLY A 77 8.96 -6.64 -16.42
CA GLY A 77 10.33 -7.12 -16.58
C GLY A 77 11.40 -6.04 -16.39
N ALA A 78 11.05 -4.89 -15.83
CA ALA A 78 12.04 -3.87 -15.49
C ALA A 78 12.96 -4.39 -14.38
N PRO A 79 14.26 -4.08 -14.41
CA PRO A 79 15.16 -4.40 -13.31
C PRO A 79 14.71 -3.71 -12.02
N PHE A 80 14.76 -4.43 -10.91
CA PHE A 80 14.43 -3.89 -9.59
C PHE A 80 15.30 -4.51 -8.51
N GLU A 81 15.38 -3.83 -7.38
CA GLU A 81 16.08 -4.29 -6.19
C GLU A 81 15.08 -4.54 -5.06
N VAL A 82 15.35 -5.52 -4.21
CA VAL A 82 14.52 -5.88 -3.06
C VAL A 82 15.37 -5.83 -1.80
N GLY A 83 14.97 -4.97 -0.86
CA GLY A 83 15.71 -4.80 0.39
C GLY A 83 17.05 -4.10 0.20
N ASP A 84 17.98 -4.40 1.09
CA ASP A 84 19.37 -4.00 0.96
C ASP A 84 20.21 -5.14 0.35
N ASN A 85 21.44 -4.84 -0.06
CA ASN A 85 22.35 -5.83 -0.64
C ASN A 85 22.74 -6.98 0.31
N ALA A 86 22.35 -6.91 1.56
CA ALA A 86 22.52 -7.95 2.59
C ALA A 86 21.26 -8.77 2.85
N GLY A 87 20.20 -8.56 2.06
CA GLY A 87 18.91 -9.25 2.23
C GLY A 87 18.01 -8.66 3.32
N GLY A 88 18.37 -7.51 3.86
CA GLY A 88 17.56 -6.80 4.84
C GLY A 88 16.34 -6.16 4.19
N MET A 89 15.18 -6.30 4.86
CA MET A 89 13.90 -5.72 4.43
C MET A 89 13.36 -4.79 5.51
N MET A 90 12.55 -3.83 5.10
CA MET A 90 11.78 -3.06 6.06
C MET A 90 10.71 -3.95 6.69
N TYR A 91 10.54 -3.78 8.01
CA TYR A 91 9.56 -4.58 8.73
C TYR A 91 8.14 -4.12 8.42
N PRO A 92 7.22 -5.03 8.10
CA PRO A 92 5.81 -4.73 8.09
C PRO A 92 5.35 -4.31 9.49
N SER A 93 4.47 -3.34 9.55
CA SER A 93 3.90 -2.87 10.80
C SER A 93 2.42 -2.56 10.64
N MET A 94 1.68 -2.70 11.71
CA MET A 94 0.27 -2.35 11.74
C MET A 94 0.09 -0.99 12.39
N MET A 95 -0.55 -0.09 11.68
CA MET A 95 -1.04 1.16 12.24
C MET A 95 -2.47 1.00 12.68
N PHE A 96 -2.81 1.55 13.84
CA PHE A 96 -4.16 1.53 14.34
C PHE A 96 -4.52 2.86 14.98
N ARG A 97 -5.79 3.06 15.23
CA ARG A 97 -6.32 4.24 15.89
C ARG A 97 -6.89 3.86 17.25
N LEU A 98 -6.62 4.70 18.22
CA LEU A 98 -7.27 4.69 19.52
C LEU A 98 -8.22 5.87 19.58
N ASN A 99 -9.42 5.64 20.07
CA ASN A 99 -10.43 6.69 20.29
C ASN A 99 -10.80 6.72 21.78
N GLY A 100 -11.23 7.88 22.24
CA GLY A 100 -11.57 8.08 23.64
C GLY A 100 -10.35 8.31 24.55
N ILE A 101 -9.22 8.72 23.99
CA ILE A 101 -8.05 9.11 24.76
C ILE A 101 -8.36 10.39 25.54
N ASP A 102 -7.98 10.41 26.80
CA ASP A 102 -7.91 11.61 27.61
C ASP A 102 -6.56 12.31 27.36
N PRO A 103 -6.53 13.47 26.64
CA PRO A 103 -5.28 14.10 26.24
C PRO A 103 -4.44 14.59 27.43
N GLU A 104 -5.09 14.98 28.52
CA GLU A 104 -4.39 15.47 29.72
C GLU A 104 -3.65 14.33 30.40
N LYS A 105 -4.32 13.16 30.55
CA LYS A 105 -3.68 11.96 31.12
C LYS A 105 -2.64 11.34 30.22
N ALA A 106 -2.84 11.41 28.91
CA ALA A 106 -1.89 10.87 27.95
C ALA A 106 -0.60 11.70 27.91
N GLY A 107 -0.71 13.03 28.06
CA GLY A 107 0.44 13.92 28.08
C GLY A 107 1.46 13.64 26.97
N ASP A 108 2.73 13.53 27.35
CA ASP A 108 3.84 13.20 26.43
C ASP A 108 3.99 11.69 26.18
N ALA A 109 2.90 11.02 25.81
CA ALA A 109 2.87 9.56 25.61
C ALA A 109 3.98 9.04 24.68
N TRP A 110 4.38 9.83 23.68
CA TRP A 110 5.48 9.48 22.79
C TRP A 110 6.84 9.32 23.49
N ARG A 111 7.02 9.92 24.68
CA ARG A 111 8.20 9.76 25.53
C ARG A 111 8.01 8.63 26.55
N THR A 112 6.85 8.57 27.16
CA THR A 112 6.57 7.63 28.25
C THR A 112 6.35 6.21 27.77
N ILE A 113 5.76 5.99 26.59
CA ILE A 113 5.50 4.64 26.06
C ILE A 113 6.78 3.81 25.88
N PRO A 114 7.89 4.31 25.29
CA PRO A 114 9.12 3.54 25.21
C PRO A 114 9.67 3.07 26.58
N GLU A 115 9.54 3.89 27.61
CA GLU A 115 9.95 3.53 28.96
C GLU A 115 9.05 2.44 29.55
N LEU A 116 7.73 2.52 29.33
CA LEU A 116 6.78 1.48 29.74
C LEU A 116 7.03 0.17 29.02
N MET A 117 7.34 0.22 27.72
CA MET A 117 7.71 -0.95 26.92
C MET A 117 8.98 -1.61 27.50
N ALA A 118 10.02 -0.83 27.79
CA ALA A 118 11.25 -1.34 28.39
C ALA A 118 11.02 -1.99 29.77
N LYS A 119 10.17 -1.38 30.60
CA LYS A 119 9.79 -1.96 31.91
C LYS A 119 9.04 -3.27 31.75
N ALA A 120 8.11 -3.37 30.80
CA ALA A 120 7.35 -4.59 30.54
C ALA A 120 8.25 -5.72 30.01
N GLU A 121 9.23 -5.40 29.17
CA GLU A 121 10.24 -6.37 28.73
C GLU A 121 11.13 -6.85 29.87
N ALA A 122 11.61 -5.94 30.68
CA ALA A 122 12.44 -6.28 31.86
C ALA A 122 11.68 -7.14 32.85
N ALA A 123 10.38 -6.94 32.98
CA ALA A 123 9.50 -7.78 33.83
C ALA A 123 9.12 -9.13 33.15
N GLY A 124 9.53 -9.37 31.90
CA GLY A 124 9.21 -10.61 31.17
C GLY A 124 7.74 -10.75 30.77
N THR A 125 6.94 -9.68 30.91
CA THR A 125 5.51 -9.72 30.58
C THR A 125 5.21 -9.62 29.10
N HIS A 126 6.07 -8.94 28.36
CA HIS A 126 5.93 -8.74 26.92
C HIS A 126 7.29 -8.68 26.23
N ARG A 127 7.32 -9.01 24.96
CA ARG A 127 8.47 -8.81 24.07
C ARG A 127 8.05 -7.88 22.92
N PHE A 128 8.78 -6.79 22.77
CA PHE A 128 8.51 -5.84 21.70
C PHE A 128 9.64 -5.89 20.65
N PRO A 129 9.37 -6.37 19.43
CA PRO A 129 10.36 -6.33 18.35
C PRO A 129 10.81 -4.89 18.08
N ARG A 130 9.87 -3.96 18.05
CA ARG A 130 10.13 -2.53 17.92
C ARG A 130 10.28 -1.87 19.30
N LYS A 131 11.35 -1.11 19.47
CA LYS A 131 11.68 -0.45 20.78
C LYS A 131 11.13 0.98 20.87
N THR A 132 10.58 1.52 19.78
CA THR A 132 10.07 2.88 19.73
C THR A 132 8.61 2.90 19.31
N ALA A 133 7.83 3.76 19.93
CA ALA A 133 6.44 3.98 19.56
C ALA A 133 6.31 5.28 18.76
N ILE A 134 5.53 5.23 17.69
CA ILE A 134 5.04 6.43 17.03
C ILE A 134 3.60 6.62 17.47
N VAL A 135 3.35 7.66 18.24
CA VAL A 135 2.03 7.99 18.78
C VAL A 135 1.75 9.44 18.47
N ARG A 136 0.65 9.73 17.82
CA ARG A 136 0.31 11.09 17.39
C ARG A 136 -1.20 11.35 17.53
N PRO A 137 -1.59 12.45 18.19
CA PRO A 137 -2.97 12.90 18.14
C PRO A 137 -3.35 13.23 16.70
N GLN A 138 -4.61 13.03 16.38
CA GLN A 138 -5.22 13.44 15.12
C GLN A 138 -5.83 14.84 15.28
N ARG A 139 -6.65 15.27 14.31
CA ARG A 139 -7.39 16.52 14.41
C ARG A 139 -8.27 16.57 15.66
N SER A 140 -8.89 15.46 16.00
CA SER A 140 -9.55 15.28 17.27
C SER A 140 -8.53 14.86 18.33
N ALA A 141 -8.41 15.62 19.41
CA ALA A 141 -7.45 15.34 20.47
C ALA A 141 -7.69 13.99 21.19
N ILE A 142 -8.91 13.47 21.14
CA ILE A 142 -9.28 12.19 21.72
C ILE A 142 -9.00 11.00 20.79
N GLU A 143 -8.62 11.24 19.52
CA GLU A 143 -8.29 10.23 18.56
C GLU A 143 -6.78 10.25 18.27
N TRP A 144 -6.12 9.11 18.48
CA TRP A 144 -4.70 8.99 18.28
C TRP A 144 -4.36 7.90 17.28
N ARG A 145 -3.43 8.19 16.39
CA ARG A 145 -2.83 7.22 15.48
C ARG A 145 -1.58 6.64 16.10
N VAL A 146 -1.49 5.32 16.06
CA VAL A 146 -0.46 4.58 16.78
C VAL A 146 0.22 3.60 15.82
N ASN A 147 1.56 3.55 15.90
CA ASN A 147 2.39 2.54 15.26
C ASN A 147 3.58 2.21 16.16
N PHE A 148 3.53 1.08 16.83
CA PHE A 148 4.67 0.51 17.55
C PHE A 148 4.77 -1.01 17.38
N THR A 149 4.08 -1.55 16.38
CA THR A 149 4.21 -2.94 15.99
C THR A 149 5.32 -3.12 14.97
N GLN A 150 5.86 -4.31 14.92
CA GLN A 150 6.85 -4.74 13.97
C GLN A 150 6.73 -6.25 13.82
N LEU A 151 6.51 -6.70 12.60
CA LEU A 151 6.41 -8.13 12.33
C LEU A 151 7.79 -8.65 11.94
N ALA A 152 8.27 -9.57 12.73
CA ALA A 152 9.57 -10.19 12.56
C ALA A 152 9.44 -11.72 12.65
N ARG A 153 10.39 -12.42 12.05
CA ARG A 153 10.58 -13.85 12.24
C ARG A 153 11.20 -14.10 13.63
N GLU A 154 11.30 -15.37 14.01
CA GLU A 154 11.91 -15.77 15.29
C GLU A 154 13.38 -15.34 15.40
N ASP A 155 14.10 -15.32 14.28
CA ASP A 155 15.49 -14.86 14.18
C ASP A 155 15.64 -13.34 14.24
N GLY A 156 14.53 -12.61 14.29
CA GLY A 156 14.49 -11.15 14.34
C GLY A 156 14.55 -10.46 12.97
N THR A 157 14.63 -11.21 11.87
CA THR A 157 14.59 -10.62 10.54
C THR A 157 13.18 -10.19 10.13
N ALA A 158 13.07 -9.29 9.16
CA ALA A 158 11.77 -8.85 8.66
C ALA A 158 11.02 -9.99 7.96
N ILE A 159 9.71 -10.07 8.19
CA ILE A 159 8.83 -10.91 7.38
C ILE A 159 8.62 -10.19 6.05
N SER A 160 8.76 -10.90 4.94
CA SER A 160 8.45 -10.39 3.61
C SER A 160 7.22 -11.09 3.05
N LEU A 161 6.40 -10.36 2.32
CA LEU A 161 5.38 -10.92 1.45
C LEU A 161 6.02 -11.22 0.11
N ASN A 162 5.81 -12.43 -0.40
CA ASN A 162 6.22 -12.75 -1.75
C ASN A 162 5.14 -12.32 -2.75
N ALA A 163 5.48 -12.47 -4.02
CA ALA A 163 4.60 -12.13 -5.12
C ALA A 163 3.23 -12.82 -5.11
N ASP A 164 3.10 -13.94 -4.40
CA ASP A 164 1.84 -14.68 -4.28
C ASP A 164 1.07 -14.32 -3.02
N MET A 165 1.45 -13.22 -2.35
CA MET A 165 0.90 -12.79 -1.07
C MET A 165 1.07 -13.82 0.05
N GLN A 166 1.99 -14.76 -0.13
CA GLN A 166 2.36 -15.73 0.90
C GLN A 166 3.51 -15.19 1.74
N TRP A 167 3.46 -15.48 3.03
CA TRP A 167 4.58 -15.24 3.92
C TRP A 167 5.69 -16.23 3.57
N SER A 168 6.79 -15.73 3.00
CA SER A 168 7.89 -16.54 2.55
C SER A 168 9.13 -16.29 3.39
N THR A 169 9.87 -17.35 3.65
CA THR A 169 11.23 -17.31 4.18
C THR A 169 12.29 -17.25 3.07
N GLN A 170 11.86 -17.38 1.82
CA GLN A 170 12.73 -17.36 0.65
C GLN A 170 12.88 -15.95 0.09
N PRO A 171 14.01 -15.59 -0.51
CA PRO A 171 14.12 -14.39 -1.34
C PRO A 171 13.04 -14.42 -2.42
N MET A 172 12.48 -13.27 -2.74
CA MET A 172 11.52 -13.17 -3.85
C MET A 172 12.22 -13.56 -5.15
N GLU A 173 11.80 -14.67 -5.75
CA GLU A 173 12.14 -14.93 -7.13
C GLU A 173 11.32 -14.02 -8.06
N PRO A 174 11.91 -13.54 -9.16
CA PRO A 174 11.16 -12.78 -10.16
C PRO A 174 9.99 -13.62 -10.67
N LYS A 175 8.83 -13.02 -10.72
CA LYS A 175 7.58 -13.70 -11.00
C LYS A 175 7.47 -14.38 -12.37
N PRO A 176 6.67 -15.45 -12.39
CA PRO A 176 6.42 -16.21 -13.61
C PRO A 176 5.66 -15.40 -14.66
N PRO A 177 5.72 -15.89 -15.89
CA PRO A 177 5.30 -15.15 -17.05
C PRO A 177 3.80 -14.89 -17.07
N ILE A 178 3.50 -13.77 -17.65
CA ILE A 178 2.22 -13.30 -18.15
C ILE A 178 1.34 -14.46 -18.58
N ILE A 179 0.16 -14.56 -17.97
CA ILE A 179 -0.86 -15.45 -18.50
C ILE A 179 -1.38 -14.83 -19.79
N PRO A 180 -1.16 -15.46 -20.96
CA PRO A 180 -1.77 -14.99 -22.18
C PRO A 180 -3.29 -15.09 -22.03
N VAL A 181 -3.99 -14.00 -22.15
CA VAL A 181 -5.45 -14.04 -22.28
C VAL A 181 -5.75 -14.71 -23.60
N GLN A 182 -6.04 -16.01 -23.58
CA GLN A 182 -6.53 -16.71 -24.75
C GLN A 182 -7.88 -16.12 -25.16
N GLY A 183 -7.87 -15.52 -26.36
CA GLY A 183 -9.03 -15.43 -27.21
C GLY A 183 -9.99 -14.28 -26.94
N ARG A 184 -9.67 -13.13 -27.49
CA ARG A 184 -10.62 -12.41 -28.38
C ARG A 184 -9.80 -11.70 -29.45
N THR A 185 -9.98 -12.13 -30.68
CA THR A 185 -9.58 -11.40 -31.89
C THR A 185 -9.98 -9.94 -31.74
N PRO A 186 -9.13 -8.95 -32.08
CA PRO A 186 -9.48 -7.53 -31.99
C PRO A 186 -10.54 -7.21 -33.01
N GLY A 187 -11.80 -7.41 -32.66
CA GLY A 187 -12.91 -6.79 -33.38
C GLY A 187 -12.88 -5.30 -33.05
N LYS A 188 -12.62 -4.47 -34.05
CA LYS A 188 -12.74 -3.03 -34.01
C LYS A 188 -14.07 -2.60 -33.40
N ARG A 189 -14.11 -2.27 -32.10
CA ARG A 189 -15.14 -1.40 -31.54
C ARG A 189 -14.47 -0.47 -30.52
N PRO A 190 -14.58 0.85 -30.73
CA PRO A 190 -14.22 1.78 -29.68
C PRO A 190 -15.13 1.52 -28.47
N LEU A 191 -14.54 1.53 -27.27
CA LEU A 191 -15.31 1.60 -26.03
C LEU A 191 -16.18 2.85 -26.09
N GLY A 192 -17.44 2.67 -26.46
CA GLY A 192 -18.44 3.71 -26.44
C GLY A 192 -18.64 4.16 -24.99
N ALA A 193 -18.38 5.41 -24.74
CA ALA A 193 -18.76 6.08 -23.52
C ALA A 193 -20.26 5.83 -23.27
N LYS A 194 -20.59 4.98 -22.33
CA LYS A 194 -21.97 4.87 -21.86
C LYS A 194 -22.28 6.15 -21.11
N LYS A 195 -23.20 6.91 -21.66
CA LYS A 195 -23.80 8.08 -21.03
C LYS A 195 -24.26 7.71 -19.62
N THR A 196 -23.78 8.47 -18.64
CA THR A 196 -24.30 8.46 -17.28
C THR A 196 -25.80 8.67 -17.30
N PRO A 197 -26.60 7.87 -16.58
CA PRO A 197 -28.03 8.15 -16.46
C PRO A 197 -28.21 9.47 -15.73
N GLN A 198 -28.88 10.43 -16.34
CA GLN A 198 -29.36 11.61 -15.63
C GLN A 198 -30.46 11.16 -14.68
N ILE A 199 -30.27 11.39 -13.41
CA ILE A 199 -31.32 11.29 -12.42
C ILE A 199 -32.13 12.56 -12.55
N SER A 200 -33.33 12.45 -13.12
CA SER A 200 -34.32 13.54 -13.11
C SER A 200 -34.90 13.66 -11.70
N SER A 201 -34.96 14.88 -11.27
CA SER A 201 -35.59 15.38 -10.02
C SER A 201 -36.99 14.84 -9.79
#